data_23f998d3a2c15bbef6dbd69794b29c9e
#
_entry.id   23f998d3a2c15bbef6dbd69794b29c9e
#
_cell.length_a   1.000
_cell.length_b   1.000
_cell.length_c   1.000
_cell.angle_alpha   90.00
_cell.angle_beta   90.00
_cell.angle_gamma   90.00
#
_symmetry.space_group_name_H-M   'P 1'
#
loop_
_entity.id
_entity.type
_entity.pdbx_description
1 polymer ?
#
loop_
_entity_poly.entity_id
_entity_poly.type
_entity_poly.pdbx_seq_one_letter_code
_entity_poly.pdbx_strand_id
1 'polypeptide(L)'
;KDIKKLSDLNESINVYFDENYKINKTEKFNLEFDSIFKEFLNLIREINDWDKDNIQNAINNFLKNKDIKFPILGKPIRYLLINSYQGPTISDIFVILGKKDTIERLNQYIDI
;
A
#
# COMPACT_ATOMS: atom_id res chain seq x y z
N LYS A 1 30.80 4.64 0.22
CA LYS A 1 29.89 3.57 0.60
C LYS A 1 28.75 4.07 1.46
N ASP A 2 29.11 4.68 2.57
CA ASP A 2 28.12 5.16 3.52
C ASP A 2 27.27 6.27 2.93
N ILE A 3 27.88 7.12 2.12
CA ILE A 3 27.17 8.17 1.41
C ILE A 3 26.11 7.60 0.50
N LYS A 4 26.43 6.52 -0.19
CA LYS A 4 25.47 5.86 -1.07
C LYS A 4 24.28 5.30 -0.28
N LYS A 5 24.56 4.68 0.88
CA LYS A 5 23.50 4.18 1.74
C LYS A 5 22.59 5.28 2.25
N LEU A 6 23.18 6.42 2.62
CA LEU A 6 22.41 7.56 3.09
C LEU A 6 21.52 8.10 1.98
N SER A 7 22.03 8.14 0.76
CA SER A 7 21.24 8.57 -0.39
C SER A 7 20.05 7.66 -0.63
N ASP A 8 20.28 6.35 -0.58
CA ASP A 8 19.22 5.38 -0.75
C ASP A 8 18.16 5.51 0.35
N LEU A 9 18.61 5.72 1.59
CA LEU A 9 17.70 5.90 2.71
C LEU A 9 16.85 7.17 2.54
N ASN A 10 17.47 8.25 2.09
CA ASN A 10 16.75 9.51 1.85
C ASN A 10 15.68 9.34 0.76
N GLU A 11 16.01 8.61 -0.30
CA GLU A 11 15.05 8.34 -1.36
C GLU A 11 13.86 7.52 -0.84
N SER A 12 14.13 6.53 0.01
CA SER A 12 13.07 5.71 0.62
C SER A 12 12.17 6.54 1.51
N ILE A 13 12.74 7.47 2.27
CA ILE A 13 11.96 8.35 3.14
C ILE A 13 11.14 9.31 2.31
N ASN A 14 11.71 9.87 1.25
CA ASN A 14 11.03 10.86 0.42
C ASN A 14 9.75 10.33 -0.22
N VAL A 15 9.69 9.05 -0.54
CA VAL A 15 8.50 8.49 -1.17
C VAL A 15 7.26 8.62 -0.28
N TYR A 16 7.43 8.61 1.04
CA TYR A 16 6.30 8.75 1.97
C TYR A 16 5.78 10.17 2.07
N PHE A 17 6.62 11.15 1.74
CA PHE A 17 6.27 12.58 1.88
C PHE A 17 6.08 13.29 0.55
N ASP A 18 6.06 12.53 -0.54
CA ASP A 18 5.91 13.09 -1.89
C ASP A 18 4.44 13.42 -2.15
N GLU A 19 4.10 14.70 -2.12
CA GLU A 19 2.74 15.16 -2.40
C GLU A 19 2.34 14.94 -3.85
N ASN A 20 3.31 14.79 -4.74
CA ASN A 20 3.06 14.57 -6.16
C ASN A 20 3.29 13.11 -6.55
N TYR A 21 3.19 12.21 -5.59
CA TYR A 21 3.43 10.80 -5.80
C TYR A 21 2.59 10.25 -6.95
N LYS A 22 3.22 9.49 -7.84
CA LYS A 22 2.56 8.80 -8.94
C LYS A 22 2.98 7.35 -8.97
N ILE A 23 2.00 6.47 -9.21
CA ILE A 23 2.27 5.05 -9.39
C ILE A 23 3.04 4.85 -10.69
N ASN A 24 3.98 3.90 -10.70
CA ASN A 24 4.62 3.48 -11.94
C ASN A 24 3.62 2.65 -12.76
N LYS A 25 3.08 3.26 -13.80
CA LYS A 25 1.97 2.67 -14.59
C LYS A 25 2.39 1.53 -15.51
N THR A 26 3.67 1.23 -15.60
CA THR A 26 4.12 0.09 -16.41
C THR A 26 3.85 -1.24 -15.72
N GLU A 27 3.57 -1.23 -14.42
CA GLU A 27 3.34 -2.44 -13.65
C GLU A 27 1.90 -2.91 -13.80
N LYS A 28 1.72 -4.21 -14.03
CA LYS A 28 0.42 -4.84 -14.10
C LYS A 28 0.35 -5.98 -13.09
N PHE A 29 -0.77 -6.08 -12.41
CA PHE A 29 -0.98 -7.11 -11.41
C PHE A 29 -1.92 -8.19 -11.97
N ASN A 30 -2.05 -9.32 -11.25
CA ASN A 30 -2.91 -10.38 -11.75
C ASN A 30 -4.39 -10.02 -11.60
N LEU A 31 -5.24 -10.76 -12.33
CA LEU A 31 -6.68 -10.50 -12.33
C LEU A 31 -7.32 -10.73 -10.97
N GLU A 32 -6.75 -11.64 -10.17
CA GLU A 32 -7.27 -11.89 -8.84
C GLU A 32 -7.17 -10.63 -7.97
N PHE A 33 -6.03 -9.94 -8.03
CA PHE A 33 -5.88 -8.67 -7.31
C PHE A 33 -6.89 -7.64 -7.80
N ASP A 34 -7.02 -7.50 -9.12
CA ASP A 34 -7.94 -6.51 -9.69
C ASP A 34 -9.38 -6.75 -9.25
N SER A 35 -9.77 -8.01 -9.13
CA SER A 35 -11.14 -8.35 -8.76
C SER A 35 -11.48 -7.99 -7.32
N ILE A 36 -10.48 -7.95 -6.44
CA ILE A 36 -10.70 -7.66 -5.02
C ILE A 36 -10.31 -6.25 -4.61
N PHE A 37 -9.62 -5.53 -5.48
CA PHE A 37 -9.03 -4.23 -5.11
C PHE A 37 -10.08 -3.22 -4.65
N LYS A 38 -11.19 -3.11 -5.36
CA LYS A 38 -12.24 -2.15 -4.99
C LYS A 38 -12.86 -2.47 -3.64
N GLU A 39 -13.08 -3.75 -3.37
CA GLU A 39 -13.61 -4.17 -2.08
C GLU A 39 -12.64 -3.84 -0.95
N PHE A 40 -11.35 -4.09 -1.19
CA PHE A 40 -10.33 -3.77 -0.21
C PHE A 40 -10.27 -2.27 0.06
N LEU A 41 -10.33 -1.47 -0.99
CA LEU A 41 -10.30 -0.01 -0.87
C LEU A 41 -11.49 0.50 -0.05
N ASN A 42 -12.68 -0.05 -0.31
CA ASN A 42 -13.86 0.30 0.48
C ASN A 42 -13.71 -0.10 1.95
N LEU A 43 -13.11 -1.24 2.20
CA LEU A 43 -12.86 -1.71 3.56
C LEU A 43 -11.98 -0.73 4.34
N ILE A 44 -10.87 -0.30 3.75
CA ILE A 44 -9.96 0.58 4.46
C ILE A 44 -10.53 1.98 4.65
N ARG A 45 -11.43 2.43 3.76
CA ARG A 45 -12.11 3.71 3.94
C ARG A 45 -12.99 3.73 5.18
N GLU A 46 -13.46 2.58 5.61
CA GLU A 46 -14.35 2.45 6.77
C GLU A 46 -13.60 2.34 8.10
N ILE A 47 -12.27 2.21 8.07
CA ILE A 47 -11.48 2.17 9.30
C ILE A 47 -11.49 3.55 9.95
N ASN A 48 -12.09 3.65 11.15
CA ASN A 48 -12.18 4.92 11.86
C ASN A 48 -10.91 5.24 12.62
N ASP A 49 -10.37 4.26 13.35
CA ASP A 49 -9.15 4.42 14.12
C ASP A 49 -7.98 3.91 13.30
N TRP A 50 -7.22 4.83 12.72
CA TRP A 50 -6.15 4.50 11.78
C TRP A 50 -4.85 4.19 12.53
N ASP A 51 -4.80 3.02 13.16
CA ASP A 51 -3.61 2.55 13.85
C ASP A 51 -3.24 1.16 13.34
N LYS A 52 -2.02 0.73 13.70
CA LYS A 52 -1.46 -0.51 13.16
C LYS A 52 -2.33 -1.72 13.46
N ASP A 53 -2.84 -1.83 14.68
CA ASP A 53 -3.62 -3.01 15.09
C ASP A 53 -4.94 -3.09 14.33
N ASN A 54 -5.65 -1.99 14.23
CA ASN A 54 -6.92 -1.96 13.51
C ASN A 54 -6.73 -2.21 12.01
N ILE A 55 -5.70 -1.62 11.44
CA ILE A 55 -5.36 -1.82 10.02
C ILE A 55 -5.00 -3.29 9.78
N GLN A 56 -4.14 -3.85 10.62
CA GLN A 56 -3.71 -5.23 10.46
C GLN A 56 -4.87 -6.21 10.62
N ASN A 57 -5.74 -5.96 11.60
CA ASN A 57 -6.93 -6.79 11.80
C ASN A 57 -7.87 -6.73 10.58
N ALA A 58 -8.07 -5.55 10.02
CA ALA A 58 -8.91 -5.39 8.83
C ALA A 58 -8.33 -6.18 7.64
N ILE A 59 -7.01 -6.08 7.44
CA ILE A 59 -6.33 -6.81 6.38
C ILE A 59 -6.48 -8.32 6.58
N ASN A 60 -6.21 -8.79 7.80
CA ASN A 60 -6.30 -10.23 8.10
C ASN A 60 -7.70 -10.76 7.89
N ASN A 61 -8.71 -10.04 8.34
CA ASN A 61 -10.11 -10.44 8.17
C ASN A 61 -10.49 -10.46 6.70
N PHE A 62 -10.04 -9.48 5.93
CA PHE A 62 -10.31 -9.44 4.49
C PHE A 62 -9.73 -10.66 3.78
N LEU A 63 -8.46 -10.98 4.07
CA LEU A 63 -7.80 -12.14 3.47
C LEU A 63 -8.51 -13.43 3.83
N LYS A 64 -8.93 -13.56 5.08
CA LYS A 64 -9.65 -14.75 5.55
C LYS A 64 -11.00 -14.88 4.85
N ASN A 65 -11.75 -13.79 4.77
CA ASN A 65 -13.08 -13.79 4.16
C ASN A 65 -13.04 -14.09 2.67
N LYS A 66 -11.99 -13.64 2.00
CA LYS A 66 -11.82 -13.87 0.56
C LYS A 66 -11.05 -15.14 0.25
N ASP A 67 -10.54 -15.82 1.27
CA ASP A 67 -9.72 -17.02 1.12
C ASP A 67 -8.53 -16.76 0.20
N ILE A 68 -7.79 -15.67 0.48
CA ILE A 68 -6.65 -15.23 -0.31
C ILE A 68 -5.41 -15.22 0.55
N LYS A 69 -4.28 -15.58 -0.05
CA LYS A 69 -2.99 -15.52 0.64
C LYS A 69 -2.45 -14.09 0.61
N PHE A 70 -1.74 -13.71 1.67
CA PHE A 70 -1.25 -12.35 1.84
C PHE A 70 -0.47 -11.82 0.62
N PRO A 71 0.46 -12.55 0.00
CA PRO A 71 1.23 -11.99 -1.12
C PRO A 71 0.39 -11.52 -2.29
N ILE A 72 -0.76 -12.13 -2.53
CA ILE A 72 -1.65 -11.73 -3.62
C ILE A 72 -2.14 -10.29 -3.43
N LEU A 73 -2.43 -9.92 -2.19
CA LEU A 73 -2.85 -8.56 -1.84
C LEU A 73 -1.67 -7.67 -1.49
N GLY A 74 -0.77 -8.16 -0.65
CA GLY A 74 0.26 -7.34 -0.03
C GLY A 74 1.31 -6.80 -0.98
N LYS A 75 1.78 -7.62 -1.90
CA LYS A 75 2.80 -7.18 -2.85
C LYS A 75 2.30 -6.07 -3.77
N PRO A 76 1.14 -6.22 -4.43
CA PRO A 76 0.61 -5.12 -5.24
C PRO A 76 0.32 -3.87 -4.43
N ILE A 77 -0.26 -4.00 -3.25
CA ILE A 77 -0.57 -2.83 -2.41
C ILE A 77 0.70 -2.07 -2.05
N ARG A 78 1.76 -2.78 -1.63
CA ARG A 78 3.02 -2.12 -1.31
C ARG A 78 3.56 -1.35 -2.53
N TYR A 79 3.52 -1.98 -3.70
CA TYR A 79 4.00 -1.35 -4.92
C TYR A 79 3.20 -0.09 -5.25
N LEU A 80 1.88 -0.14 -5.10
CA LEU A 80 1.04 1.03 -5.37
C LEU A 80 1.33 2.17 -4.41
N LEU A 81 1.73 1.85 -3.17
CA LEU A 81 1.96 2.88 -2.15
C LEU A 81 3.36 3.50 -2.23
N ILE A 82 4.38 2.72 -2.57
CA ILE A 82 5.76 3.21 -2.53
C ILE A 82 6.59 2.85 -3.78
N ASN A 83 5.96 2.37 -4.83
CA ASN A 83 6.63 1.95 -6.08
C ASN A 83 7.74 0.92 -5.87
N SER A 84 7.56 0.05 -4.87
CA SER A 84 8.53 -0.99 -4.54
C SER A 84 7.84 -2.20 -3.95
N TYR A 85 8.36 -3.39 -4.25
CA TYR A 85 7.88 -4.62 -3.63
C TYR A 85 8.56 -4.90 -2.30
N GLN A 86 9.55 -4.10 -1.93
CA GLN A 86 10.29 -4.24 -0.68
C GLN A 86 10.07 -3.03 0.21
N GLY A 87 10.18 -3.25 1.51
CA GLY A 87 9.99 -2.18 2.46
C GLY A 87 9.29 -2.65 3.72
N PRO A 88 8.77 -1.72 4.53
CA PRO A 88 8.05 -2.08 5.75
C PRO A 88 6.78 -2.88 5.45
N THR A 89 6.17 -3.45 6.50
CA THR A 89 4.88 -4.10 6.34
C THR A 89 3.83 -3.11 5.85
N ILE A 90 2.78 -3.60 5.17
CA ILE A 90 1.76 -2.69 4.66
C ILE A 90 1.08 -1.91 5.77
N SER A 91 0.83 -2.54 6.92
CA SER A 91 0.21 -1.81 8.03
C SER A 91 1.10 -0.66 8.52
N ASP A 92 2.42 -0.86 8.54
CA ASP A 92 3.35 0.22 8.88
C ASP A 92 3.32 1.34 7.84
N ILE A 93 3.30 0.99 6.56
CA ILE A 93 3.21 1.98 5.47
C ILE A 93 1.92 2.78 5.60
N PHE A 94 0.80 2.12 5.87
CA PHE A 94 -0.49 2.79 6.06
C PHE A 94 -0.43 3.81 7.18
N VAL A 95 0.21 3.45 8.31
CA VAL A 95 0.34 4.35 9.45
C VAL A 95 1.23 5.55 9.10
N ILE A 96 2.35 5.29 8.44
CA ILE A 96 3.28 6.35 8.05
C ILE A 96 2.63 7.35 7.11
N LEU A 97 1.90 6.86 6.11
CA LEU A 97 1.23 7.72 5.13
C LEU A 97 0.01 8.42 5.70
N GLY A 98 -0.71 7.76 6.60
CA GLY A 98 -2.00 8.24 7.06
C GLY A 98 -3.12 7.82 6.12
N LYS A 99 -4.35 7.90 6.61
CA LYS A 99 -5.51 7.38 5.87
C LYS A 99 -5.71 8.10 4.54
N LYS A 100 -5.64 9.43 4.54
CA LYS A 100 -5.89 10.22 3.34
C LYS A 100 -4.91 9.89 2.22
N ASP A 101 -3.62 9.92 2.53
CA ASP A 101 -2.58 9.65 1.53
C ASP A 101 -2.62 8.22 1.04
N THR A 102 -2.88 7.28 1.94
CA THR A 102 -3.01 5.86 1.57
C THR A 102 -4.12 5.68 0.54
N ILE A 103 -5.29 6.24 0.81
CA ILE A 103 -6.44 6.11 -0.08
C ILE A 103 -6.19 6.82 -1.41
N GLU A 104 -5.61 8.02 -1.37
CA GLU A 104 -5.32 8.76 -2.59
C GLU A 104 -4.33 8.00 -3.49
N ARG A 105 -3.29 7.42 -2.90
CA ARG A 105 -2.32 6.64 -3.67
C ARG A 105 -2.94 5.41 -4.29
N LEU A 106 -3.78 4.70 -3.55
CA LEU A 106 -4.46 3.52 -4.06
C LEU A 106 -5.48 3.86 -5.14
N ASN A 107 -6.16 5.00 -5.01
CA ASN A 107 -7.12 5.45 -6.03
C ASN A 107 -6.47 5.66 -7.40
N GLN A 108 -5.19 5.96 -7.45
CA GLN A 108 -4.51 6.13 -8.73
C GLN A 108 -4.57 4.87 -9.59
N TYR A 109 -4.62 3.71 -8.96
CA TYR A 109 -4.70 2.45 -9.69
C TYR A 109 -6.04 2.29 -10.42
N ILE A 110 -7.11 2.82 -9.85
CA ILE A 110 -8.43 2.78 -10.49
C ILE A 110 -8.47 3.69 -11.72
N ASP A 111 -7.73 4.79 -11.68
CA ASP A 111 -7.73 5.80 -12.74
C ASP A 111 -6.80 5.45 -13.91
N ILE A 112 -6.12 4.33 -13.84
CA ILE A 112 -5.23 3.89 -14.91
C ILE A 112 -5.98 3.34 -16.13
#